data_9d60ba9efd17f8b3b2b6b836d401706a
#
_entry.id   9d60ba9efd17f8b3b2b6b836d401706a
#
_cell.length_a   1.000
_cell.length_b   1.000
_cell.length_c   1.000
_cell.angle_alpha   90.00
_cell.angle_beta   90.00
_cell.angle_gamma   90.00
#
_symmetry.space_group_name_H-M   'P 1'
#
loop_
_entity.id
_entity.type
_entity.pdbx_description
1 polymer ?
#
loop_
_entity_poly.entity_id
_entity_poly.type
_entity_poly.pdbx_seq_one_letter_code
_entity_poly.pdbx_strand_id
1 'polypeptide(L)'
;MQNTLVNLVKYITSGPIVAMVFQGYQAVQGIRHVLGCTDPCEADVGSIRADYAQLKAYNTVHGSDSLESAEREINIYFKPEELCPNYKNMMELITESVDED
;
A
#
# COMPACT_ATOMS: atom_id res chain seq x y z
N MET A 1 -24.17 3.83 -9.83
CA MET A 1 -23.32 2.74 -9.34
C MET A 1 -22.54 2.06 -10.45
N GLN A 2 -23.19 1.63 -11.54
CA GLN A 2 -22.49 0.99 -12.67
C GLN A 2 -21.43 1.91 -13.31
N ASN A 3 -21.72 3.19 -13.43
CA ASN A 3 -20.78 4.14 -14.02
C ASN A 3 -19.53 4.32 -13.15
N THR A 4 -19.68 4.28 -11.82
CA THR A 4 -18.57 4.41 -10.89
C THR A 4 -17.64 3.20 -11.01
N LEU A 5 -18.18 1.99 -11.09
CA LEU A 5 -17.37 0.77 -11.24
C LEU A 5 -16.63 0.75 -12.58
N VAL A 6 -17.30 1.11 -13.66
CA VAL A 6 -16.71 1.18 -15.00
C VAL A 6 -15.56 2.19 -15.02
N ASN A 7 -15.77 3.36 -14.43
CA ASN A 7 -14.75 4.41 -14.37
C ASN A 7 -13.54 3.97 -13.53
N LEU A 8 -13.77 3.27 -12.43
CA LEU A 8 -12.70 2.74 -11.60
C LEU A 8 -11.85 1.71 -12.35
N VAL A 9 -12.49 0.79 -13.08
CA VAL A 9 -11.78 -0.20 -13.90
C VAL A 9 -10.97 0.50 -14.99
N LYS A 10 -11.53 1.48 -15.66
CA LYS A 10 -10.82 2.27 -16.68
C LYS A 10 -9.58 2.94 -16.10
N TYR A 11 -9.70 3.52 -14.92
CA TYR A 11 -8.58 4.19 -14.28
C TYR A 11 -7.49 3.19 -13.90
N ILE A 12 -7.84 2.09 -13.22
CA ILE A 12 -6.89 1.07 -12.77
C ILE A 12 -6.13 0.46 -13.95
N THR A 13 -6.78 0.32 -15.09
CA THR A 13 -6.20 -0.27 -16.30
C THR A 13 -5.64 0.75 -17.28
N SER A 14 -5.60 2.03 -16.91
CA SER A 14 -5.25 3.11 -17.83
C SER A 14 -3.76 3.18 -18.19
N GLY A 15 -2.89 2.55 -17.43
CA GLY A 15 -1.47 2.57 -17.68
C GLY A 15 -0.70 1.61 -16.79
N PRO A 16 0.64 1.59 -16.92
CA PRO A 16 1.47 0.73 -16.08
C PRO A 16 1.42 1.16 -14.62
N ILE A 17 1.55 0.18 -13.73
CA ILE A 17 1.62 0.42 -12.29
C ILE A 17 2.91 -0.18 -11.73
N VAL A 18 3.34 0.32 -10.58
CA VAL A 18 4.41 -0.29 -9.80
C VAL A 18 3.77 -0.86 -8.53
N ALA A 19 3.90 -2.15 -8.33
CA ALA A 19 3.41 -2.83 -7.14
C ALA A 19 4.58 -3.11 -6.20
N MET A 20 4.39 -2.83 -4.90
CA MET A 20 5.42 -3.01 -3.90
C MET A 20 4.86 -3.68 -2.65
N VAL A 21 5.68 -4.50 -1.99
CA VAL A 21 5.35 -5.10 -0.70
C VAL A 21 6.27 -4.52 0.35
N PHE A 22 5.69 -3.97 1.40
CA PHE A 22 6.42 -3.43 2.54
C PHE A 22 6.19 -4.32 3.75
N GLN A 23 7.24 -4.57 4.50
CA GLN A 23 7.19 -5.34 5.74
C GLN A 23 7.80 -4.53 6.87
N GLY A 24 7.17 -4.55 8.02
CA GLY A 24 7.67 -3.85 9.20
C GLY A 24 6.61 -3.73 10.29
N TYR A 25 7.01 -3.14 11.41
CA TYR A 25 6.12 -2.89 12.53
C TYR A 25 5.00 -1.94 12.11
N GLN A 26 3.74 -2.39 12.26
CA GLN A 26 2.55 -1.62 11.88
C GLN A 26 2.64 -1.09 10.44
N ALA A 27 3.11 -1.92 9.52
CA ALA A 27 3.35 -1.52 8.14
C ALA A 27 2.07 -1.01 7.46
N VAL A 28 0.92 -1.66 7.69
CA VAL A 28 -0.35 -1.24 7.07
C VAL A 28 -0.68 0.20 7.46
N GLN A 29 -0.66 0.49 8.75
CA GLN A 29 -0.98 1.83 9.25
C GLN A 29 0.06 2.86 8.81
N GLY A 30 1.34 2.51 8.86
CA GLY A 30 2.42 3.40 8.45
C GLY A 30 2.33 3.79 6.99
N ILE A 31 2.12 2.83 6.11
CA ILE A 31 1.97 3.08 4.68
C ILE A 31 0.72 3.91 4.41
N ARG A 32 -0.40 3.60 5.04
CA ARG A 32 -1.64 4.37 4.85
C ARG A 32 -1.47 5.82 5.30
N HIS A 33 -0.70 6.06 6.35
CA HIS A 33 -0.38 7.42 6.80
C HIS A 33 0.43 8.18 5.74
N VAL A 34 1.40 7.52 5.12
CA VAL A 34 2.21 8.12 4.05
C VAL A 34 1.37 8.43 2.81
N LEU A 35 0.43 7.53 2.47
CA LEU A 35 -0.45 7.72 1.31
C LEU A 35 -1.46 8.86 1.51
N GLY A 36 -2.00 8.99 2.71
CA GLY A 36 -3.05 9.94 3.03
C GLY A 36 -4.45 9.38 2.86
N CYS A 37 -5.47 10.16 3.26
CA CYS A 37 -6.87 9.82 3.08
C CYS A 37 -7.21 9.50 1.62
N THR A 38 -8.24 8.70 1.41
CA THR A 38 -8.72 8.37 0.07
C THR A 38 -9.09 9.60 -0.75
N ASP A 39 -9.69 10.61 -0.10
CA ASP A 39 -9.97 11.89 -0.76
C ASP A 39 -8.73 12.79 -0.67
N PRO A 40 -8.09 13.13 -1.82
CA PRO A 40 -6.90 13.98 -1.80
C PRO A 40 -7.12 15.34 -1.17
N CYS A 41 -8.33 15.89 -1.27
CA CYS A 41 -8.64 17.21 -0.70
C CYS A 41 -8.65 17.20 0.82
N GLU A 42 -8.89 16.05 1.43
CA GLU A 42 -8.90 15.86 2.90
C GLU A 42 -7.61 15.27 3.44
N ALA A 43 -6.70 14.85 2.55
CA ALA A 43 -5.44 14.24 2.97
C ALA A 43 -4.51 15.27 3.60
N ASP A 44 -3.75 14.83 4.60
CA ASP A 44 -2.80 15.68 5.29
C ASP A 44 -1.70 16.18 4.36
N VAL A 45 -1.28 17.40 4.55
CA VAL A 45 -0.16 18.00 3.81
C VAL A 45 1.08 17.13 3.97
N GLY A 46 1.75 16.84 2.86
CA GLY A 46 2.92 15.98 2.84
C GLY A 46 2.62 14.52 2.54
N SER A 47 1.34 14.10 2.58
CA SER A 47 0.97 12.77 2.12
C SER A 47 1.02 12.71 0.60
N ILE A 48 1.16 11.50 0.05
CA ILE A 48 1.27 11.35 -1.41
C ILE A 48 0.01 11.83 -2.11
N ARG A 49 -1.16 11.48 -1.59
CA ARG A 49 -2.42 11.89 -2.21
C ARG A 49 -2.65 13.40 -2.14
N ALA A 50 -2.28 14.04 -1.03
CA ALA A 50 -2.41 15.49 -0.92
C ALA A 50 -1.52 16.20 -1.92
N ASP A 51 -0.31 15.69 -2.15
CA ASP A 51 0.69 16.36 -3.00
C ASP A 51 0.48 16.07 -4.49
N TYR A 52 0.00 14.89 -4.87
CA TYR A 52 0.02 14.45 -6.26
C TYR A 52 -1.34 14.05 -6.83
N ALA A 53 -2.32 13.72 -6.01
CA ALA A 53 -3.62 13.31 -6.50
C ALA A 53 -4.59 14.48 -6.58
N GLN A 54 -5.56 14.40 -7.49
CA GLN A 54 -6.52 15.48 -7.73
C GLN A 54 -7.94 15.12 -7.30
N LEU A 55 -8.35 13.89 -7.54
CA LEU A 55 -9.72 13.44 -7.30
C LEU A 55 -9.73 12.12 -6.57
N LYS A 56 -10.80 11.88 -5.82
CA LYS A 56 -10.98 10.63 -5.08
C LYS A 56 -10.93 9.40 -5.98
N ALA A 57 -11.48 9.49 -7.20
CA ALA A 57 -11.47 8.39 -8.18
C ALA A 57 -10.10 8.22 -8.85
N TYR A 58 -9.30 9.27 -8.88
CA TYR A 58 -7.96 9.29 -9.47
C TYR A 58 -6.95 9.63 -8.38
N ASN A 59 -6.90 8.77 -7.35
CA ASN A 59 -6.15 9.07 -6.13
C ASN A 59 -4.68 8.62 -6.18
N THR A 60 -4.19 8.23 -7.34
CA THR A 60 -2.77 8.02 -7.68
C THR A 60 -2.14 6.76 -7.08
N VAL A 61 -2.44 6.44 -5.84
CA VAL A 61 -1.83 5.32 -5.11
C VAL A 61 -2.90 4.50 -4.39
N HIS A 62 -2.57 3.25 -4.10
CA HIS A 62 -3.39 2.35 -3.31
C HIS A 62 -2.53 1.73 -2.21
N GLY A 63 -3.12 1.52 -1.06
CA GLY A 63 -2.53 0.76 0.03
C GLY A 63 -3.58 -0.13 0.67
N SER A 64 -3.20 -1.33 1.03
CA SER A 64 -4.10 -2.28 1.68
C SER A 64 -4.63 -1.70 2.99
N ASP A 65 -5.90 -1.92 3.29
CA ASP A 65 -6.56 -1.33 4.47
C ASP A 65 -6.41 -2.18 5.74
N SER A 66 -5.92 -3.39 5.61
CA SER A 66 -5.72 -4.31 6.73
C SER A 66 -4.69 -5.36 6.36
N LEU A 67 -4.20 -6.09 7.36
CA LEU A 67 -3.29 -7.21 7.12
C LEU A 67 -3.94 -8.29 6.25
N GLU A 68 -5.21 -8.56 6.49
CA GLU A 68 -5.99 -9.54 5.72
C GLU A 68 -6.12 -9.12 4.25
N SER A 69 -6.44 -7.85 4.00
CA SER A 69 -6.47 -7.31 2.64
C SER A 69 -5.09 -7.33 1.99
N ALA A 70 -4.05 -7.05 2.75
CA ALA A 70 -2.68 -7.09 2.24
C ALA A 70 -2.31 -8.49 1.76
N GLU A 71 -2.61 -9.52 2.54
CA GLU A 71 -2.32 -10.90 2.16
C GLU A 71 -3.05 -11.29 0.86
N ARG A 72 -4.31 -10.93 0.75
CA ARG A 72 -5.11 -11.21 -0.46
C ARG A 72 -4.53 -10.47 -1.68
N GLU A 73 -4.22 -9.20 -1.53
CA GLU A 73 -3.73 -8.37 -2.63
C GLU A 73 -2.32 -8.77 -3.05
N ILE A 74 -1.46 -9.15 -2.11
CA ILE A 74 -0.12 -9.66 -2.43
C ILE A 74 -0.23 -10.89 -3.33
N ASN A 75 -1.14 -11.81 -3.01
CA ASN A 75 -1.33 -13.02 -3.80
C ASN A 75 -1.85 -12.76 -5.20
N ILE A 76 -2.50 -11.63 -5.44
CA ILE A 76 -2.95 -11.22 -6.78
C ILE A 76 -1.75 -10.81 -7.64
N TYR A 77 -0.79 -10.09 -7.09
CA TYR A 77 0.29 -9.47 -7.85
C TYR A 77 1.61 -10.23 -7.82
N PHE A 78 1.84 -11.05 -6.79
CA PHE A 78 3.14 -11.67 -6.56
C PHE A 78 3.03 -13.17 -6.36
N LYS A 79 4.05 -13.90 -6.83
CA LYS A 79 4.26 -15.29 -6.48
C LYS A 79 5.11 -15.36 -5.21
N PRO A 80 4.99 -16.43 -4.39
CA PRO A 80 5.75 -16.52 -3.14
C PRO A 80 7.27 -16.36 -3.32
N GLU A 81 7.84 -16.88 -4.39
CA GLU A 81 9.28 -16.78 -4.66
C GLU A 81 9.74 -15.36 -4.99
N GLU A 82 8.81 -14.46 -5.35
CA GLU A 82 9.12 -13.08 -5.65
C GLU A 82 9.24 -12.20 -4.39
N LEU A 83 8.84 -12.72 -3.23
CA LEU A 83 8.73 -11.96 -1.99
C LEU A 83 9.98 -11.94 -1.12
N CYS A 84 11.10 -12.47 -1.61
CA CYS A 84 12.36 -12.49 -0.86
C CYS A 84 12.18 -13.06 0.56
N PRO A 85 11.79 -14.35 0.71
CA PRO A 85 11.36 -14.90 1.99
C PRO A 85 12.45 -14.90 3.08
N ASN A 86 13.71 -14.79 2.69
CA ASN A 86 14.84 -14.78 3.63
C ASN A 86 15.31 -13.35 4.00
N TYR A 87 14.63 -12.33 3.46
CA TYR A 87 14.98 -10.94 3.78
C TYR A 87 14.55 -10.57 5.19
N LYS A 88 15.47 -9.91 5.91
CA LYS A 88 15.17 -9.33 7.23
C LYS A 88 15.57 -7.87 7.24
N ASN A 89 14.69 -7.01 7.77
CA ASN A 89 15.01 -5.60 7.93
C ASN A 89 15.75 -5.38 9.26
N MET A 90 16.27 -4.16 9.45
CA MET A 90 17.04 -3.82 10.64
C MET A 90 16.20 -3.98 11.93
N MET A 91 14.94 -3.65 11.89
CA MET A 91 14.05 -3.75 13.06
C MET A 91 13.87 -5.22 13.50
N GLU A 92 13.73 -6.13 12.54
CA GLU A 92 13.61 -7.57 12.82
C GLU A 92 14.88 -8.10 13.48
N LEU A 93 16.05 -7.68 13.00
CA LEU A 93 17.33 -8.08 13.57
C LEU A 93 17.46 -7.58 15.01
N ILE A 94 17.07 -6.35 15.29
CA ILE A 94 17.09 -5.77 16.62
C ILE A 94 16.13 -6.52 17.55
N THR A 95 14.93 -6.80 17.09
CA THR A 95 13.91 -7.51 17.86
C THR A 95 14.38 -8.92 18.23
N GLU A 96 14.96 -9.65 17.28
CA GLU A 96 15.52 -10.98 17.54
C GLU A 96 16.63 -10.94 18.60
N SER A 97 17.48 -9.93 18.52
CA SER A 97 18.55 -9.72 19.49
C SER A 97 18.02 -9.52 20.91
N VAL A 98 16.95 -8.75 21.05
CA VAL A 98 16.31 -8.48 22.34
C VAL A 98 15.62 -9.72 22.90
N ASP A 99 14.95 -10.49 22.04
CA ASP A 99 14.22 -11.69 22.45
C ASP A 99 15.16 -12.82 22.91
N GLU A 100 16.40 -12.83 22.46
CA GLU A 100 17.40 -13.81 22.88
C GLU A 100 17.95 -13.54 24.28
N ASP A 101 17.81 -12.34 24.78
CA ASP A 101 18.27 -11.95 26.12
C ASP A 101 17.20 -12.18 27.18
#